data_2022b610047265df65854467d44f0dec
#
_entry.id   2022b610047265df65854467d44f0dec
#
_cell.length_a   1.000
_cell.length_b   1.000
_cell.length_c   1.000
_cell.angle_alpha   90.00
_cell.angle_beta   90.00
_cell.angle_gamma   90.00
#
_symmetry.space_group_name_H-M   'P 1'
#
loop_
_entity.id
_entity.type
_entity.pdbx_description
1 polymer ?
#
loop_
_entity_poly.entity_id
_entity_poly.type
_entity_poly.pdbx_seq_one_letter_code
_entity_poly.pdbx_strand_id
1 'polypeptide(L)'
;MEINMPDEQLNIFRTKTRILYKHTDQMKVVYYGNYPEFYEIGRVELMRERGFPYAELEAMRIQMPIIEMHSKYIGSALYDELIEIETSVKERDKGVRIRFDYTIYN
;
A
#
# COMPACT_ATOMS: atom_id res chain seq x y z
N MET A 1 -16.15 8.51 10.20
CA MET A 1 -15.50 9.31 9.15
C MET A 1 -15.67 8.63 7.81
N GLU A 2 -16.03 9.38 6.82
CA GLU A 2 -16.24 8.84 5.49
C GLU A 2 -15.18 9.35 4.55
N ILE A 3 -14.52 8.43 3.84
CA ILE A 3 -13.57 8.78 2.79
C ILE A 3 -14.37 8.90 1.50
N ASN A 4 -14.47 10.12 0.99
CA ASN A 4 -15.24 10.37 -0.22
C ASN A 4 -14.33 10.27 -1.46
N MET A 5 -14.58 9.25 -2.27
CA MET A 5 -13.84 9.00 -3.49
C MET A 5 -14.82 9.08 -4.67
N PRO A 6 -14.98 10.26 -5.28
CA PRO A 6 -16.05 10.47 -6.25
C PRO A 6 -15.93 9.68 -7.55
N ASP A 7 -14.71 9.31 -7.96
CA ASP A 7 -14.54 8.50 -9.15
C ASP A 7 -13.30 7.59 -9.02
N GLU A 8 -13.17 6.63 -9.96
CA GLU A 8 -12.12 5.64 -9.91
C GLU A 8 -10.72 6.23 -10.01
N GLN A 9 -10.54 7.27 -10.80
CA GLN A 9 -9.21 7.86 -10.99
C GLN A 9 -8.68 8.49 -9.70
N LEU A 10 -9.56 9.06 -8.89
CA LEU A 10 -9.19 9.63 -7.61
C LEU A 10 -8.93 8.57 -6.54
N ASN A 11 -9.28 7.31 -6.82
CA ASN A 11 -9.05 6.20 -5.91
C ASN A 11 -7.68 5.55 -6.11
N ILE A 12 -6.92 5.99 -7.10
CA ILE A 12 -5.64 5.41 -7.45
C ILE A 12 -4.54 6.41 -7.13
N PHE A 13 -3.50 5.94 -6.45
CA PHE A 13 -2.33 6.76 -6.16
C PHE A 13 -1.08 5.93 -6.39
N ARG A 14 -0.06 6.56 -6.97
CA ARG A 14 1.22 5.91 -7.23
C ARG A 14 2.31 6.57 -6.44
N THR A 15 3.14 5.78 -5.81
CA THR A 15 4.31 6.25 -5.09
C THR A 15 5.50 5.38 -5.42
N LYS A 16 6.69 5.93 -5.29
CA LYS A 16 7.92 5.21 -5.61
C LYS A 16 8.75 5.01 -4.36
N THR A 17 9.45 3.90 -4.32
CA THR A 17 10.41 3.64 -3.26
C THR A 17 11.53 2.77 -3.81
N ARG A 18 12.66 2.78 -3.13
CA ARG A 18 13.83 2.02 -3.53
C ARG A 18 13.88 0.71 -2.76
N ILE A 19 14.25 -0.37 -3.44
CA ILE A 19 14.49 -1.64 -2.77
C ILE A 19 15.78 -1.53 -2.00
N LEU A 20 15.72 -1.70 -0.69
CA LEU A 20 16.89 -1.64 0.18
C LEU A 20 17.46 -3.04 0.39
N TYR A 21 18.71 -3.10 0.81
CA TYR A 21 19.37 -4.38 1.06
C TYR A 21 18.56 -5.24 2.04
N LYS A 22 17.99 -4.63 3.07
CA LYS A 22 17.20 -5.36 4.07
C LYS A 22 15.97 -6.05 3.49
N HIS A 23 15.50 -5.64 2.31
CA HIS A 23 14.33 -6.24 1.68
C HIS A 23 14.66 -7.52 0.93
N THR A 24 15.94 -7.80 0.69
CA THR A 24 16.35 -8.87 -0.20
C THR A 24 16.83 -10.11 0.56
N ASP A 25 16.81 -11.23 -0.13
CA ASP A 25 17.33 -12.49 0.37
C ASP A 25 18.71 -12.77 -0.24
N GLN A 26 19.19 -14.02 -0.07
CA GLN A 26 20.50 -14.42 -0.58
C GLN A 26 20.60 -14.35 -2.11
N MET A 27 19.47 -14.39 -2.78
CA MET A 27 19.40 -14.30 -4.26
C MET A 27 19.36 -12.85 -4.74
N LYS A 28 19.41 -11.87 -3.83
CA LYS A 28 19.35 -10.44 -4.11
C LYS A 28 18.03 -10.00 -4.73
N VAL A 29 16.99 -10.78 -4.53
CA VAL A 29 15.61 -10.41 -4.90
C VAL A 29 14.82 -10.16 -3.63
N VAL A 30 13.75 -9.36 -3.75
CA VAL A 30 12.91 -9.08 -2.60
C VAL A 30 12.32 -10.39 -2.07
N TYR A 31 12.57 -10.63 -0.78
CA TYR A 31 11.94 -11.74 -0.09
C TYR A 31 10.44 -11.48 -0.03
N TYR A 32 9.64 -12.48 -0.41
CA TYR A 32 8.20 -12.29 -0.54
C TYR A 32 7.51 -11.81 0.75
N GLY A 33 8.07 -12.14 1.90
CA GLY A 33 7.55 -11.67 3.19
C GLY A 33 7.70 -10.18 3.41
N ASN A 34 8.46 -9.48 2.57
CA ASN A 34 8.66 -8.04 2.71
C ASN A 34 7.67 -7.21 1.90
N TYR A 35 6.86 -7.81 1.05
CA TYR A 35 5.88 -7.06 0.25
C TYR A 35 4.84 -6.32 1.10
N PRO A 36 4.41 -6.82 2.26
CA PRO A 36 3.50 -6.05 3.11
C PRO A 36 4.03 -4.67 3.49
N GLU A 37 5.34 -4.51 3.63
CA GLU A 37 5.93 -3.19 3.91
C GLU A 37 5.67 -2.22 2.76
N PHE A 38 5.80 -2.69 1.52
CA PHE A 38 5.52 -1.85 0.34
C PHE A 38 4.03 -1.52 0.24
N TYR A 39 3.16 -2.44 0.59
CA TYR A 39 1.72 -2.18 0.63
C TYR A 39 1.39 -1.10 1.65
N GLU A 40 2.04 -1.16 2.82
CA GLU A 40 1.86 -0.12 3.84
C GLU A 40 2.30 1.24 3.33
N ILE A 41 3.45 1.30 2.65
CA ILE A 41 3.93 2.55 2.06
C ILE A 41 2.89 3.10 1.09
N GLY A 42 2.38 2.26 0.20
CA GLY A 42 1.37 2.68 -0.78
C GLY A 42 0.10 3.20 -0.12
N ARG A 43 -0.41 2.45 0.87
CA ARG A 43 -1.64 2.83 1.57
C ARG A 43 -1.46 4.14 2.35
N VAL A 44 -0.35 4.26 3.07
CA VAL A 44 -0.10 5.45 3.88
C VAL A 44 0.02 6.68 2.99
N GLU A 45 0.71 6.56 1.87
CA GLU A 45 0.86 7.71 0.97
C GLU A 45 -0.45 8.05 0.25
N LEU A 46 -1.25 7.06 -0.11
CA LEU A 46 -2.57 7.31 -0.67
C LEU A 46 -3.43 8.12 0.32
N MET A 47 -3.46 7.68 1.56
CA MET A 47 -4.27 8.35 2.58
C MET A 47 -3.77 9.75 2.85
N ARG A 48 -2.45 9.96 2.88
CA ARG A 48 -1.87 11.28 3.05
C ARG A 48 -2.29 12.22 1.92
N GLU A 49 -2.24 11.72 0.69
CA GLU A 49 -2.62 12.50 -0.49
C GLU A 49 -4.09 12.90 -0.44
N ARG A 50 -4.94 12.06 0.11
CA ARG A 50 -6.38 12.32 0.22
C ARG A 50 -6.75 13.15 1.46
N GLY A 51 -5.76 13.60 2.24
CA GLY A 51 -6.01 14.44 3.41
C GLY A 51 -6.33 13.68 4.69
N PHE A 52 -6.05 12.38 4.73
CA PHE A 52 -6.28 11.55 5.91
C PHE A 52 -4.99 10.83 6.31
N PRO A 53 -3.94 11.56 6.77
CA PRO A 53 -2.70 10.89 7.18
C PRO A 53 -2.96 9.87 8.28
N TYR A 54 -2.32 8.72 8.16
CA TYR A 54 -2.54 7.62 9.09
C TYR A 54 -2.29 8.02 10.54
N ALA A 55 -1.25 8.82 10.79
CA ALA A 55 -0.92 9.29 12.12
C ALA A 55 -2.03 10.15 12.72
N GLU A 56 -2.72 10.95 11.90
CA GLU A 56 -3.83 11.76 12.38
C GLU A 56 -5.03 10.89 12.73
N LEU A 57 -5.26 9.82 11.97
CA LEU A 57 -6.34 8.88 12.27
C LEU A 57 -6.08 8.19 13.61
N GLU A 58 -4.84 7.80 13.87
CA GLU A 58 -4.47 7.20 15.15
C GLU A 58 -4.68 8.18 16.31
N ALA A 59 -4.32 9.45 16.12
CA ALA A 59 -4.53 10.47 17.13
C ALA A 59 -6.01 10.67 17.42
N MET A 60 -6.89 10.43 16.46
CA MET A 60 -8.34 10.47 16.62
C MET A 60 -8.92 9.15 17.12
N ARG A 61 -8.06 8.20 17.49
CA ARG A 61 -8.42 6.86 17.96
C ARG A 61 -9.15 6.02 16.90
N ILE A 62 -8.86 6.30 15.63
CA ILE A 62 -9.36 5.49 14.52
C ILE A 62 -8.25 4.51 14.14
N GLN A 63 -8.56 3.23 14.21
CA GLN A 63 -7.61 2.18 13.88
C GLN A 63 -8.07 1.44 12.63
N MET A 64 -7.10 1.03 11.80
CA MET A 64 -7.37 0.28 10.58
C MET A 64 -6.52 -0.99 10.59
N PRO A 65 -6.87 -1.98 11.42
CA PRO A 65 -6.10 -3.21 11.47
C PRO A 65 -6.26 -4.01 10.18
N ILE A 66 -5.19 -4.70 9.79
CA ILE A 66 -5.25 -5.60 8.65
C ILE A 66 -5.89 -6.89 9.12
N ILE A 67 -7.02 -7.27 8.53
CA ILE A 67 -7.73 -8.49 8.89
C ILE A 67 -7.54 -9.59 7.86
N GLU A 68 -7.13 -9.24 6.65
CA GLU A 68 -6.93 -10.23 5.59
C GLU A 68 -6.01 -9.66 4.53
N MET A 69 -5.12 -10.50 4.00
CA MET A 69 -4.21 -10.11 2.94
C MET A 69 -4.00 -11.27 1.99
N HIS A 70 -4.13 -10.99 0.68
CA HIS A 70 -3.84 -11.95 -0.37
C HIS A 70 -2.78 -11.37 -1.29
N SER A 71 -1.79 -12.18 -1.63
CA SER A 71 -0.69 -11.74 -2.50
C SER A 71 -0.44 -12.77 -3.59
N LYS A 72 -0.19 -12.27 -4.80
CA LYS A 72 0.20 -13.11 -5.92
C LYS A 72 1.53 -12.58 -6.46
N TYR A 73 2.52 -13.46 -6.53
CA TYR A 73 3.87 -13.07 -6.93
C TYR A 73 4.12 -13.55 -8.36
N ILE A 74 4.28 -12.60 -9.27
CA ILE A 74 4.44 -12.89 -10.70
C ILE A 74 5.87 -12.65 -11.16
N GLY A 75 6.54 -11.69 -10.55
CA GLY A 75 7.92 -11.35 -10.89
C GLY A 75 8.72 -11.02 -9.64
N SER A 76 9.95 -10.59 -9.83
CA SER A 76 10.86 -10.28 -8.74
C SER A 76 11.36 -8.86 -8.84
N ALA A 77 11.51 -8.19 -7.71
CA ALA A 77 12.18 -6.92 -7.62
C ALA A 77 13.59 -7.16 -7.07
N LEU A 78 14.56 -6.39 -7.54
CA LEU A 78 15.95 -6.57 -7.19
C LEU A 78 16.45 -5.46 -6.29
N TYR A 79 17.55 -5.74 -5.58
CA TYR A 79 18.21 -4.75 -4.76
C TYR A 79 18.51 -3.49 -5.57
N ASP A 80 18.24 -2.35 -4.95
CA ASP A 80 18.49 -1.01 -5.49
C ASP A 80 17.60 -0.59 -6.67
N GLU A 81 16.65 -1.46 -7.08
CA GLU A 81 15.67 -1.05 -8.07
C GLU A 81 14.71 -0.02 -7.50
N LEU A 82 14.28 0.91 -8.35
CA LEU A 82 13.20 1.82 -8.01
C LEU A 82 11.89 1.15 -8.41
N ILE A 83 11.01 0.94 -7.45
CA ILE A 83 9.70 0.37 -7.73
C ILE A 83 8.63 1.44 -7.60
N GLU A 84 7.55 1.25 -8.34
CA GLU A 84 6.37 2.09 -8.23
C GLU A 84 5.24 1.27 -7.66
N ILE A 85 4.63 1.76 -6.61
CA ILE A 85 3.52 1.10 -5.93
C ILE A 85 2.24 1.84 -6.31
N GLU A 86 1.36 1.14 -7.03
CA GLU A 86 0.05 1.65 -7.36
C GLU A 86 -0.95 1.12 -6.35
N THR A 87 -1.58 2.01 -5.62
CA THR A 87 -2.55 1.66 -4.59
C THR A 87 -3.91 2.18 -5.01
N SER A 88 -4.93 1.35 -4.87
CA SER A 88 -6.29 1.77 -5.15
C SER A 88 -7.23 1.29 -4.06
N VAL A 89 -8.29 2.05 -3.84
CA VAL A 89 -9.38 1.68 -2.94
C VAL A 89 -10.49 1.10 -3.80
N LYS A 90 -10.79 -0.18 -3.62
CA LYS A 90 -11.76 -0.88 -4.48
C LYS A 90 -13.14 -0.99 -3.86
N GLU A 91 -13.19 -1.27 -2.56
CA GLU A 91 -14.46 -1.51 -1.90
C GLU A 91 -14.48 -0.84 -0.55
N ARG A 92 -15.67 -0.46 -0.14
CA ARG A 92 -15.93 0.12 1.16
C ARG A 92 -17.25 -0.46 1.66
N ASP A 93 -17.21 -1.10 2.81
CA ASP A 93 -18.39 -1.73 3.39
C ASP A 93 -18.92 -0.84 4.51
N LYS A 94 -19.73 0.14 4.14
CA LYS A 94 -20.47 1.05 5.06
C LYS A 94 -19.66 1.51 6.28
N GLY A 95 -18.38 1.87 6.03
CA GLY A 95 -17.53 2.39 7.09
C GLY A 95 -16.87 1.34 7.97
N VAL A 96 -17.11 0.04 7.71
CA VAL A 96 -16.54 -1.03 8.53
C VAL A 96 -15.28 -1.61 7.90
N ARG A 97 -15.29 -1.81 6.60
CA ARG A 97 -14.18 -2.43 5.88
C ARG A 97 -13.78 -1.62 4.68
N ILE A 98 -12.48 -1.60 4.41
CA ILE A 98 -11.93 -0.97 3.22
C ILE A 98 -11.00 -1.99 2.57
N ARG A 99 -11.12 -2.15 1.25
CA ARG A 99 -10.22 -2.99 0.48
C ARG A 99 -9.25 -2.11 -0.29
N PHE A 100 -7.96 -2.38 -0.09
CA PHE A 100 -6.90 -1.76 -0.87
C PHE A 100 -6.31 -2.78 -1.82
N ASP A 101 -6.13 -2.41 -3.06
CA ASP A 101 -5.43 -3.23 -4.05
C ASP A 101 -4.12 -2.56 -4.40
N TYR A 102 -3.09 -3.37 -4.60
CA TYR A 102 -1.74 -2.88 -4.88
C TYR A 102 -1.18 -3.57 -6.11
N THR A 103 -0.53 -2.81 -6.95
CA THR A 103 0.27 -3.34 -8.05
C THR A 103 1.64 -2.71 -7.97
N ILE A 104 2.69 -3.52 -8.04
CA ILE A 104 4.06 -3.04 -7.95
C ILE A 104 4.74 -3.23 -9.29
N TYR A 105 5.29 -2.13 -9.80
CA TYR A 105 6.02 -2.10 -11.07
C TYR A 105 7.49 -1.82 -10.80
N ASN A 106 8.37 -2.44 -11.54
CA ASN A 106 9.79 -2.15 -11.48
C ASN A 106 10.31 -1.53 -12.79
#